data_56cd0aba7ca8d1f7b07769f8631668fb
#
_entry.id   56cd0aba7ca8d1f7b07769f8631668fb
#
_cell.length_a   1.000
_cell.length_b   1.000
_cell.length_c   1.000
_cell.angle_alpha   90.00
_cell.angle_beta   90.00
_cell.angle_gamma   90.00
#
_symmetry.space_group_name_H-M   'P 1'
#
loop_
_entity.id
_entity.type
_entity.pdbx_description
1 polymer ?
#
loop_
_entity_poly.entity_id
_entity_poly.type
_entity_poly.pdbx_seq_one_letter_code
_entity_poly.pdbx_strand_id
1 'polypeptide(L)'
;GNPAKDAKGNPVVLRTQVITGHYTLPDKPIKVVYRSDSSGTSENFTNYLNKSAGSVWTKAKNKVFKDSFPGNINDVANLGRVVGAASSTGVAQLAGKTAYSITYAEVNYAAANNLKIANVINPAGSSVAPDSTGVGAFLASASQDANGFLTYDYATKEKGAYPLGIVSYLLADTKYPDAAKAKAVKDFANYILSTKCSKDVGGALGFSVIDGELLKKSLAQVAKIG
;
A
#
# COMPACT_ATOMS: atom_id res chain seq x y z
N GLY A 1 -26.49 9.15 -5.88
CA GLY A 1 -25.41 9.39 -6.85
C GLY A 1 -25.46 8.32 -7.91
N ASN A 2 -25.33 8.69 -9.18
CA ASN A 2 -25.26 7.72 -10.27
C ASN A 2 -24.00 6.84 -10.07
N PRO A 3 -24.08 5.51 -10.27
CA PRO A 3 -22.92 4.64 -10.20
C PRO A 3 -21.86 5.07 -11.23
N ALA A 4 -20.60 4.91 -10.88
CA ALA A 4 -19.50 5.14 -11.82
C ALA A 4 -19.74 4.28 -13.08
N LYS A 5 -19.52 4.86 -14.26
CA LYS A 5 -19.68 4.17 -15.54
C LYS A 5 -18.31 3.82 -16.12
N ASP A 6 -18.20 2.67 -16.78
CA ASP A 6 -17.02 2.30 -17.57
C ASP A 6 -16.90 3.18 -18.84
N ALA A 7 -15.81 3.01 -19.59
CA ALA A 7 -15.59 3.74 -20.84
C ALA A 7 -16.66 3.47 -21.92
N LYS A 8 -17.53 2.48 -21.73
CA LYS A 8 -18.65 2.15 -22.62
C LYS A 8 -19.99 2.64 -22.08
N GLY A 9 -19.99 3.37 -20.97
CA GLY A 9 -21.18 3.92 -20.33
C GLY A 9 -21.96 2.94 -19.44
N ASN A 10 -21.46 1.72 -19.22
CA ASN A 10 -22.10 0.75 -18.33
C ASN A 10 -21.80 1.06 -16.87
N PRO A 11 -22.74 0.79 -15.94
CA PRO A 11 -22.45 0.91 -14.52
C PRO A 11 -21.28 0.00 -14.13
N VAL A 12 -20.25 0.56 -13.51
CA VAL A 12 -19.20 -0.26 -12.88
C VAL A 12 -19.81 -0.89 -11.64
N VAL A 13 -20.24 -2.13 -11.78
CA VAL A 13 -20.59 -2.96 -10.63
C VAL A 13 -19.27 -3.46 -10.04
N LEU A 14 -18.70 -2.74 -9.10
CA LEU A 14 -17.75 -3.34 -8.17
C LEU A 14 -18.51 -4.53 -7.57
N ARG A 15 -17.93 -5.74 -7.65
CA ARG A 15 -18.56 -6.95 -7.12
C ARG A 15 -19.06 -6.66 -5.72
N THR A 16 -20.33 -6.35 -5.58
CA THR A 16 -21.02 -6.31 -4.30
C THR A 16 -21.01 -7.74 -3.79
N GLN A 17 -20.15 -8.04 -2.81
CA GLN A 17 -20.54 -9.10 -1.89
C GLN A 17 -21.91 -8.68 -1.37
N VAL A 18 -22.89 -9.56 -1.52
CA VAL A 18 -24.21 -9.39 -0.90
C VAL A 18 -23.93 -9.23 0.60
N ILE A 19 -23.98 -8.00 1.08
CA ILE A 19 -23.94 -7.73 2.52
C ILE A 19 -25.27 -8.28 3.03
N THR A 20 -25.27 -9.50 3.54
CA THR A 20 -26.41 -10.13 4.17
C THR A 20 -26.63 -9.50 5.54
N GLY A 21 -27.14 -8.29 5.55
CA GLY A 21 -27.50 -7.53 6.73
C GLY A 21 -28.21 -6.24 6.31
N HIS A 22 -29.21 -5.82 7.09
CA HIS A 22 -29.90 -4.56 6.85
C HIS A 22 -29.00 -3.39 7.25
N TYR A 23 -28.04 -3.02 6.42
CA TYR A 23 -27.25 -1.80 6.59
C TYR A 23 -27.85 -0.70 5.71
N THR A 24 -28.34 0.37 6.35
CA THR A 24 -28.68 1.60 5.65
C THR A 24 -27.39 2.39 5.46
N LEU A 25 -26.88 2.44 4.25
CA LEU A 25 -25.73 3.29 3.93
C LEU A 25 -26.18 4.75 3.92
N PRO A 26 -25.37 5.69 4.46
CA PRO A 26 -25.66 7.11 4.37
C PRO A 26 -25.72 7.56 2.91
N ASP A 27 -26.76 8.30 2.52
CA ASP A 27 -26.84 8.94 1.21
C ASP A 27 -25.97 10.21 1.20
N LYS A 28 -24.67 10.01 1.20
CA LYS A 28 -23.66 11.07 1.22
C LYS A 28 -22.52 10.74 0.24
N PRO A 29 -22.01 11.75 -0.48
CA PRO A 29 -20.87 11.53 -1.36
C PRO A 29 -19.62 11.18 -0.55
N ILE A 30 -18.87 10.20 -1.02
CA ILE A 30 -17.55 9.88 -0.46
C ILE A 30 -16.58 11.00 -0.82
N LYS A 31 -15.82 11.46 0.17
CA LYS A 31 -14.71 12.40 0.00
C LYS A 31 -13.39 11.65 -0.03
N VAL A 32 -12.59 11.89 -1.06
CA VAL A 32 -11.28 11.26 -1.22
C VAL A 32 -10.21 12.22 -0.72
N VAL A 33 -9.45 11.79 0.29
CA VAL A 33 -8.29 12.54 0.78
C VAL A 33 -7.03 11.87 0.24
N TYR A 34 -6.21 12.61 -0.52
CA TYR A 34 -5.02 12.07 -1.18
C TYR A 34 -3.74 12.82 -0.80
N ARG A 35 -2.58 12.18 -1.00
CA ARG A 35 -1.26 12.78 -0.80
C ARG A 35 -0.99 13.82 -1.90
N SER A 36 -0.91 15.09 -1.50
CA SER A 36 -0.62 16.21 -2.42
C SER A 36 0.87 16.33 -2.78
N ASP A 37 1.75 15.74 -1.97
CA ASP A 37 3.19 15.65 -2.18
C ASP A 37 3.59 14.40 -2.98
N SER A 38 4.81 14.40 -3.50
CA SER A 38 5.42 13.23 -4.14
C SER A 38 5.70 12.15 -3.10
N SER A 39 5.20 10.92 -3.31
CA SER A 39 5.20 9.87 -2.30
C SER A 39 5.29 8.46 -2.90
N GLY A 40 6.16 7.61 -2.33
CA GLY A 40 6.20 6.19 -2.63
C GLY A 40 4.91 5.47 -2.24
N THR A 41 4.21 5.91 -1.18
CA THR A 41 2.90 5.38 -0.79
C THR A 41 1.87 5.64 -1.89
N SER A 42 1.87 6.86 -2.49
CA SER A 42 1.01 7.18 -3.64
C SER A 42 1.36 6.34 -4.86
N GLU A 43 2.65 6.15 -5.15
CA GLU A 43 3.08 5.32 -6.29
C GLU A 43 2.60 3.87 -6.14
N ASN A 44 2.76 3.29 -4.96
CA ASN A 44 2.32 1.92 -4.69
C ASN A 44 0.80 1.79 -4.75
N PHE A 45 0.07 2.74 -4.14
CA PHE A 45 -1.39 2.75 -4.15
C PHE A 45 -1.96 2.90 -5.57
N THR A 46 -1.43 3.83 -6.36
CA THR A 46 -1.87 4.04 -7.75
C THR A 46 -1.49 2.87 -8.66
N ASN A 47 -0.37 2.18 -8.37
CA ASN A 47 -0.02 0.94 -9.04
C ASN A 47 -1.05 -0.17 -8.75
N TYR A 48 -1.42 -0.34 -7.49
CA TYR A 48 -2.47 -1.27 -7.11
C TYR A 48 -3.79 -0.97 -7.84
N LEU A 49 -4.23 0.29 -7.85
CA LEU A 49 -5.46 0.69 -8.54
C LEU A 49 -5.40 0.40 -10.04
N ASN A 50 -4.28 0.71 -10.69
CA ASN A 50 -4.09 0.42 -12.11
C ASN A 50 -4.12 -1.10 -12.41
N LYS A 51 -3.47 -1.92 -11.58
CA LYS A 51 -3.40 -3.36 -11.78
C LYS A 51 -4.68 -4.10 -11.40
N SER A 52 -5.38 -3.63 -10.38
CA SER A 52 -6.59 -4.29 -9.86
C SER A 52 -7.89 -3.77 -10.47
N ALA A 53 -7.91 -2.51 -10.92
CA ALA A 53 -9.09 -1.84 -11.45
C ALA A 53 -8.77 -1.07 -12.75
N GLY A 54 -7.93 -1.62 -13.62
CA GLY A 54 -7.41 -0.98 -14.82
C GLY A 54 -8.45 -0.50 -15.83
N SER A 55 -9.66 -1.07 -15.83
CA SER A 55 -10.78 -0.58 -16.62
C SER A 55 -11.31 0.80 -16.18
N VAL A 56 -11.11 1.15 -14.90
CA VAL A 56 -11.53 2.42 -14.28
C VAL A 56 -10.32 3.31 -14.02
N TRP A 57 -9.25 2.73 -13.44
CA TRP A 57 -8.00 3.43 -13.18
C TRP A 57 -7.00 3.19 -14.31
N THR A 58 -7.17 3.91 -15.42
CA THR A 58 -6.44 3.68 -16.68
C THR A 58 -5.03 4.26 -16.70
N LYS A 59 -4.73 5.24 -15.83
CA LYS A 59 -3.40 5.86 -15.78
C LYS A 59 -2.38 4.99 -15.03
N ALA A 60 -1.13 5.02 -15.50
CA ALA A 60 -0.02 4.35 -14.86
C ALA A 60 0.24 4.89 -13.44
N LYS A 61 0.97 4.10 -12.65
CA LYS A 61 1.43 4.51 -11.31
C LYS A 61 2.22 5.83 -11.36
N ASN A 62 2.05 6.66 -10.35
CA ASN A 62 2.80 7.89 -10.20
C ASN A 62 2.99 8.24 -8.71
N LYS A 63 4.15 8.82 -8.36
CA LYS A 63 4.41 9.36 -7.02
C LYS A 63 3.55 10.57 -6.71
N VAL A 64 3.12 11.30 -7.72
CA VAL A 64 2.20 12.43 -7.63
C VAL A 64 0.79 11.92 -7.95
N PHE A 65 -0.05 11.79 -6.94
CA PHE A 65 -1.39 11.18 -7.07
C PHE A 65 -2.25 11.81 -8.17
N LYS A 66 -2.26 13.14 -8.25
CA LYS A 66 -3.06 13.87 -9.25
C LYS A 66 -2.70 13.50 -10.69
N ASP A 67 -1.44 13.12 -10.95
CA ASP A 67 -0.98 12.78 -12.30
C ASP A 67 -1.40 11.35 -12.69
N SER A 68 -1.63 10.48 -11.72
CA SER A 68 -2.22 9.15 -11.91
C SER A 68 -3.75 9.15 -11.84
N PHE A 69 -4.38 10.22 -11.40
CA PHE A 69 -5.84 10.30 -11.29
C PHE A 69 -6.50 10.19 -12.67
N PRO A 70 -7.46 9.25 -12.88
CA PRO A 70 -8.09 9.06 -14.18
C PRO A 70 -9.14 10.16 -14.43
N GLY A 71 -8.79 11.18 -15.15
CA GLY A 71 -9.62 12.34 -15.41
C GLY A 71 -8.96 13.64 -14.93
N ASN A 72 -9.74 14.70 -14.83
CA ASN A 72 -9.29 15.98 -14.31
C ASN A 72 -9.63 16.10 -12.82
N ILE A 73 -8.62 16.08 -11.96
CA ILE A 73 -8.82 16.21 -10.51
C ILE A 73 -9.42 17.56 -10.10
N ASN A 74 -9.22 18.60 -10.95
CA ASN A 74 -9.74 19.95 -10.73
C ASN A 74 -11.13 20.18 -11.38
N ASP A 75 -11.76 19.11 -11.89
CA ASP A 75 -13.14 19.21 -12.40
C ASP A 75 -14.08 19.70 -11.29
N VAL A 76 -15.08 20.50 -11.68
CA VAL A 76 -16.09 21.04 -10.77
C VAL A 76 -16.76 19.94 -9.93
N ALA A 77 -16.99 18.77 -10.52
CA ALA A 77 -17.55 17.60 -9.82
C ALA A 77 -16.64 17.06 -8.71
N ASN A 78 -15.35 17.37 -8.73
CA ASN A 78 -14.36 16.94 -7.75
C ASN A 78 -14.09 17.99 -6.66
N LEU A 79 -14.55 19.24 -6.85
CA LEU A 79 -14.33 20.30 -5.87
C LEU A 79 -14.97 19.95 -4.51
N GLY A 80 -14.15 20.00 -3.44
CA GLY A 80 -14.57 19.63 -2.10
C GLY A 80 -14.78 18.13 -1.85
N ARG A 81 -14.68 17.30 -2.90
CA ARG A 81 -14.75 15.81 -2.80
C ARG A 81 -13.41 15.13 -2.91
N VAL A 82 -12.49 15.68 -3.70
CA VAL A 82 -11.14 15.15 -3.88
C VAL A 82 -10.17 16.21 -3.38
N VAL A 83 -9.64 16.02 -2.19
CA VAL A 83 -8.83 17.03 -1.49
C VAL A 83 -7.46 16.49 -1.12
N GLY A 84 -6.43 17.31 -1.29
CA GLY A 84 -5.05 16.93 -1.01
C GLY A 84 -4.57 17.40 0.36
N ALA A 85 -3.73 16.58 1.00
CA ALA A 85 -2.94 16.98 2.15
C ALA A 85 -1.52 16.41 2.04
N ALA A 86 -0.54 17.13 2.57
CA ALA A 86 0.86 16.70 2.54
C ALA A 86 1.14 15.66 3.63
N SER A 87 2.00 14.70 3.34
CA SER A 87 2.45 13.59 4.20
C SER A 87 1.36 12.59 4.62
N SER A 88 1.75 11.40 5.10
CA SER A 88 0.82 10.41 5.67
C SER A 88 0.10 10.95 6.89
N THR A 89 0.79 11.74 7.72
CA THR A 89 0.18 12.44 8.87
C THR A 89 -0.92 13.40 8.41
N GLY A 90 -0.66 14.24 7.40
CA GLY A 90 -1.62 15.24 6.93
C GLY A 90 -2.89 14.61 6.34
N VAL A 91 -2.75 13.56 5.51
CA VAL A 91 -3.95 12.88 4.95
C VAL A 91 -4.75 12.16 6.03
N ALA A 92 -4.09 11.53 7.02
CA ALA A 92 -4.78 10.86 8.10
C ALA A 92 -5.53 11.86 9.00
N GLN A 93 -4.90 12.98 9.36
CA GLN A 93 -5.55 14.04 10.14
C GLN A 93 -6.74 14.67 9.40
N LEU A 94 -6.58 14.95 8.10
CA LEU A 94 -7.66 15.54 7.31
C LEU A 94 -8.82 14.56 7.16
N ALA A 95 -8.53 13.28 6.88
CA ALA A 95 -9.56 12.25 6.79
C ALA A 95 -10.31 12.06 8.12
N GLY A 96 -9.57 12.00 9.25
CA GLY A 96 -10.17 11.86 10.58
C GLY A 96 -11.12 13.01 10.98
N LYS A 97 -10.92 14.21 10.41
CA LYS A 97 -11.78 15.39 10.61
C LYS A 97 -12.87 15.54 9.55
N THR A 98 -12.86 14.70 8.51
CA THR A 98 -13.76 14.82 7.36
C THR A 98 -14.77 13.67 7.35
N ALA A 99 -16.02 13.95 7.63
CA ALA A 99 -17.06 12.94 7.57
C ALA A 99 -17.20 12.34 6.17
N TYR A 100 -17.45 11.03 6.10
CA TYR A 100 -17.59 10.25 4.85
C TYR A 100 -16.35 10.27 3.96
N SER A 101 -15.16 10.35 4.57
CA SER A 101 -13.90 10.34 3.83
C SER A 101 -13.32 8.95 3.68
N ILE A 102 -12.48 8.80 2.64
CA ILE A 102 -11.57 7.67 2.44
C ILE A 102 -10.19 8.21 2.13
N THR A 103 -9.15 7.55 2.65
CA THR A 103 -7.75 7.90 2.40
C THR A 103 -6.89 6.63 2.33
N TYR A 104 -5.63 6.80 2.00
CA TYR A 104 -4.60 5.77 2.07
C TYR A 104 -3.39 6.31 2.85
N ALA A 105 -2.90 5.49 3.75
CA ALA A 105 -1.70 5.74 4.55
C ALA A 105 -1.25 4.41 5.17
N GLU A 106 -0.11 4.39 5.83
CA GLU A 106 0.34 3.27 6.63
C GLU A 106 -0.60 3.04 7.83
N VAL A 107 -0.81 1.78 8.23
CA VAL A 107 -1.83 1.40 9.23
C VAL A 107 -1.66 2.08 10.60
N ASN A 108 -0.43 2.41 10.99
CA ASN A 108 -0.14 3.09 12.26
C ASN A 108 -0.77 4.48 12.37
N TYR A 109 -1.09 5.15 11.25
CA TYR A 109 -1.77 6.45 11.26
C TYR A 109 -3.27 6.35 11.55
N ALA A 110 -3.88 5.17 11.36
CA ALA A 110 -5.32 4.99 11.51
C ALA A 110 -5.77 5.18 12.97
N ALA A 111 -5.14 4.49 13.90
CA ALA A 111 -5.51 4.55 15.33
C ALA A 111 -5.39 5.96 15.91
N ALA A 112 -4.29 6.66 15.60
CA ALA A 112 -4.03 8.02 16.09
C ALA A 112 -5.02 9.08 15.56
N ASN A 113 -5.77 8.76 14.49
CA ASN A 113 -6.68 9.70 13.83
C ASN A 113 -8.15 9.20 13.79
N ASN A 114 -8.50 8.22 14.61
CA ASN A 114 -9.86 7.64 14.67
C ASN A 114 -10.35 7.08 13.32
N LEU A 115 -9.46 6.64 12.46
CA LEU A 115 -9.81 6.05 11.18
C LEU A 115 -10.10 4.55 11.33
N LYS A 116 -11.10 4.08 10.62
CA LYS A 116 -11.36 2.65 10.43
C LYS A 116 -10.57 2.14 9.24
N ILE A 117 -10.00 0.94 9.38
CA ILE A 117 -9.24 0.31 8.32
C ILE A 117 -10.15 -0.63 7.55
N ALA A 118 -10.16 -0.49 6.22
CA ALA A 118 -10.95 -1.35 5.35
C ALA A 118 -10.20 -2.65 5.03
N ASN A 119 -10.90 -3.77 5.11
CA ASN A 119 -10.44 -4.98 4.45
C ASN A 119 -10.53 -4.82 2.93
N VAL A 120 -9.68 -5.53 2.21
CA VAL A 120 -9.69 -5.57 0.75
C VAL A 120 -10.12 -6.95 0.27
N ILE A 121 -11.03 -6.97 -0.70
CA ILE A 121 -11.36 -8.22 -1.41
C ILE A 121 -10.25 -8.48 -2.43
N ASN A 122 -9.45 -9.49 -2.19
CA ASN A 122 -8.34 -9.84 -3.06
C ASN A 122 -8.79 -10.61 -4.33
N PRO A 123 -7.89 -10.87 -5.29
CA PRO A 123 -8.24 -11.60 -6.52
C PRO A 123 -8.70 -13.04 -6.30
N ALA A 124 -8.44 -13.64 -5.13
CA ALA A 124 -8.99 -14.93 -4.73
C ALA A 124 -10.43 -14.83 -4.21
N GLY A 125 -10.99 -13.61 -4.06
CA GLY A 125 -12.33 -13.36 -3.54
C GLY A 125 -12.41 -13.33 -2.01
N SER A 126 -11.28 -13.34 -1.31
CA SER A 126 -11.22 -13.30 0.15
C SER A 126 -11.17 -11.85 0.66
N SER A 127 -11.86 -11.59 1.78
CA SER A 127 -11.76 -10.34 2.52
C SER A 127 -10.55 -10.40 3.45
N VAL A 128 -9.53 -9.59 3.22
CA VAL A 128 -8.26 -9.64 3.95
C VAL A 128 -7.97 -8.31 4.63
N ALA A 129 -7.51 -8.38 5.88
CA ALA A 129 -7.09 -7.22 6.66
C ALA A 129 -5.61 -6.87 6.37
N PRO A 130 -5.19 -5.60 6.55
CA PRO A 130 -3.80 -5.17 6.40
C PRO A 130 -2.96 -5.49 7.65
N ASP A 131 -2.97 -6.73 8.07
CA ASP A 131 -2.12 -7.21 9.16
C ASP A 131 -0.81 -7.83 8.63
N SER A 132 0.09 -8.20 9.52
CA SER A 132 1.37 -8.78 9.15
C SER A 132 1.24 -10.08 8.36
N THR A 133 0.22 -10.88 8.65
CA THR A 133 -0.06 -12.15 7.95
C THR A 133 -0.51 -11.87 6.52
N GLY A 134 -1.48 -10.97 6.33
CA GLY A 134 -2.02 -10.62 5.01
C GLY A 134 -0.98 -9.96 4.12
N VAL A 135 -0.21 -9.01 4.65
CA VAL A 135 0.88 -8.37 3.91
C VAL A 135 2.00 -9.36 3.61
N GLY A 136 2.38 -10.21 4.58
CA GLY A 136 3.38 -11.25 4.39
C GLY A 136 3.01 -12.24 3.27
N ALA A 137 1.77 -12.69 3.23
CA ALA A 137 1.27 -13.57 2.17
C ALA A 137 1.32 -12.91 0.77
N PHE A 138 1.02 -11.60 0.69
CA PHE A 138 1.16 -10.85 -0.56
C PHE A 138 2.63 -10.72 -0.99
N LEU A 139 3.52 -10.36 -0.08
CA LEU A 139 4.95 -10.22 -0.38
C LEU A 139 5.59 -11.56 -0.76
N ALA A 140 5.15 -12.68 -0.17
CA ALA A 140 5.62 -14.02 -0.52
C ALA A 140 5.27 -14.42 -1.96
N SER A 141 4.19 -13.85 -2.54
CA SER A 141 3.81 -14.08 -3.94
C SER A 141 4.64 -13.24 -4.94
N ALA A 142 5.45 -12.28 -4.47
CA ALA A 142 6.26 -11.43 -5.32
C ALA A 142 7.49 -12.16 -5.86
N SER A 143 7.85 -11.87 -7.11
CA SER A 143 9.16 -12.24 -7.65
C SER A 143 10.22 -11.22 -7.25
N GLN A 144 11.49 -11.67 -7.17
CA GLN A 144 12.62 -10.80 -6.81
C GLN A 144 13.67 -10.88 -7.90
N ASP A 145 14.20 -9.73 -8.34
CA ASP A 145 15.29 -9.66 -9.30
C ASP A 145 16.67 -9.90 -8.62
N ALA A 146 17.75 -9.90 -9.44
CA ALA A 146 19.11 -10.13 -8.97
C ALA A 146 19.62 -9.05 -7.98
N ASN A 147 19.01 -7.86 -7.99
CA ASN A 147 19.34 -6.74 -7.10
C ASN A 147 18.49 -6.70 -5.84
N GLY A 148 17.52 -7.61 -5.73
CA GLY A 148 16.66 -7.69 -4.56
C GLY A 148 15.35 -6.92 -4.66
N PHE A 149 15.05 -6.25 -5.79
CA PHE A 149 13.80 -5.54 -5.98
C PHE A 149 12.63 -6.50 -6.24
N LEU A 150 11.51 -6.22 -5.61
CA LEU A 150 10.30 -7.03 -5.73
C LEU A 150 9.42 -6.54 -6.89
N THR A 151 8.90 -7.51 -7.65
CA THR A 151 7.78 -7.30 -8.57
C THR A 151 6.55 -7.97 -7.97
N TYR A 152 5.55 -7.15 -7.60
CA TYR A 152 4.34 -7.64 -6.94
C TYR A 152 3.38 -8.30 -7.92
N ASP A 153 2.82 -9.44 -7.52
CA ASP A 153 1.73 -10.11 -8.25
C ASP A 153 0.36 -9.67 -7.71
N TYR A 154 -0.18 -8.61 -8.31
CA TYR A 154 -1.52 -8.11 -7.95
C TYR A 154 -2.66 -9.04 -8.41
N ALA A 155 -2.37 -10.09 -9.18
CA ALA A 155 -3.34 -11.10 -9.62
C ALA A 155 -3.26 -12.40 -8.81
N THR A 156 -2.41 -12.44 -7.79
CA THR A 156 -2.19 -13.65 -6.97
C THR A 156 -3.51 -14.25 -6.47
N LYS A 157 -3.60 -15.57 -6.50
CA LYS A 157 -4.75 -16.33 -5.98
C LYS A 157 -4.55 -16.79 -4.54
N GLU A 158 -3.50 -16.30 -3.89
CA GLU A 158 -3.29 -16.55 -2.46
C GLU A 158 -4.43 -15.91 -1.64
N LYS A 159 -5.22 -16.75 -0.99
CA LYS A 159 -6.44 -16.32 -0.28
C LYS A 159 -6.16 -15.35 0.87
N GLY A 160 -4.99 -15.50 1.50
CA GLY A 160 -4.58 -14.64 2.60
C GLY A 160 -3.90 -13.33 2.17
N ALA A 161 -3.63 -13.10 0.88
CA ALA A 161 -2.83 -11.98 0.42
C ALA A 161 -3.58 -10.63 0.50
N TYR A 162 -2.99 -9.64 1.20
CA TYR A 162 -3.43 -8.25 1.22
C TYR A 162 -2.64 -7.42 0.19
N PRO A 163 -3.22 -7.04 -0.96
CA PRO A 163 -2.48 -6.58 -2.14
C PRO A 163 -2.01 -5.11 -2.07
N LEU A 164 -2.14 -4.44 -0.94
CA LEU A 164 -1.63 -3.08 -0.71
C LEU A 164 -0.36 -3.05 0.16
N GLY A 165 0.32 -4.19 0.30
CA GLY A 165 1.62 -4.26 0.96
C GLY A 165 2.70 -3.48 0.21
N ILE A 166 3.59 -2.82 0.94
CA ILE A 166 4.74 -2.09 0.39
C ILE A 166 6.00 -2.47 1.15
N VAL A 167 7.14 -2.53 0.44
CA VAL A 167 8.46 -2.76 1.03
C VAL A 167 9.30 -1.50 0.92
N SER A 168 9.97 -1.16 2.01
CA SER A 168 11.06 -0.17 2.03
C SER A 168 12.39 -0.88 1.85
N TYR A 169 13.28 -0.32 1.03
CA TYR A 169 14.59 -0.89 0.73
C TYR A 169 15.69 -0.13 1.45
N LEU A 170 16.60 -0.89 2.06
CA LEU A 170 17.91 -0.38 2.44
C LEU A 170 18.84 -0.47 1.22
N LEU A 171 19.44 0.64 0.83
CA LEU A 171 20.44 0.69 -0.24
C LEU A 171 21.84 0.74 0.39
N ALA A 172 22.69 -0.16 -0.03
CA ALA A 172 24.09 -0.25 0.42
C ALA A 172 25.00 -0.61 -0.75
N ASP A 173 26.22 -0.11 -0.73
CA ASP A 173 27.24 -0.54 -1.68
C ASP A 173 27.66 -1.98 -1.40
N THR A 174 28.06 -2.68 -2.44
CA THR A 174 28.66 -4.01 -2.32
C THR A 174 30.17 -3.97 -2.08
N LYS A 175 30.80 -2.80 -2.24
CA LYS A 175 32.25 -2.59 -2.03
C LYS A 175 32.46 -1.29 -1.27
N TYR A 176 33.14 -1.40 -0.15
CA TYR A 176 33.55 -0.25 0.67
C TYR A 176 35.08 -0.18 0.72
N PRO A 177 35.70 1.00 0.52
CA PRO A 177 37.15 1.16 0.71
C PRO A 177 37.60 0.88 2.16
N ASP A 178 36.72 1.14 3.13
CA ASP A 178 36.94 0.92 4.56
C ASP A 178 36.19 -0.34 5.02
N ALA A 179 36.95 -1.35 5.42
CA ALA A 179 36.41 -2.62 5.91
C ALA A 179 35.59 -2.50 7.21
N ALA A 180 35.94 -1.55 8.09
CA ALA A 180 35.18 -1.30 9.31
C ALA A 180 33.80 -0.72 8.98
N LYS A 181 33.74 0.18 7.99
CA LYS A 181 32.48 0.73 7.48
C LYS A 181 31.64 -0.35 6.80
N ALA A 182 32.25 -1.18 5.96
CA ALA A 182 31.54 -2.32 5.34
C ALA A 182 30.90 -3.22 6.40
N LYS A 183 31.68 -3.58 7.42
CA LYS A 183 31.20 -4.41 8.53
C LYS A 183 30.04 -3.74 9.28
N ALA A 184 30.14 -2.45 9.61
CA ALA A 184 29.09 -1.71 10.32
C ALA A 184 27.78 -1.67 9.52
N VAL A 185 27.84 -1.43 8.21
CA VAL A 185 26.65 -1.43 7.32
C VAL A 185 26.04 -2.82 7.25
N LYS A 186 26.85 -3.85 7.12
CA LYS A 186 26.41 -5.26 7.08
C LYS A 186 25.77 -5.69 8.39
N ASP A 187 26.36 -5.34 9.52
CA ASP A 187 25.83 -5.63 10.85
C ASP A 187 24.49 -4.92 11.08
N PHE A 188 24.37 -3.66 10.66
CA PHE A 188 23.11 -2.91 10.72
C PHE A 188 22.02 -3.55 9.86
N ALA A 189 22.34 -3.95 8.63
CA ALA A 189 21.38 -4.62 7.75
C ALA A 189 20.91 -5.97 8.33
N ASN A 190 21.85 -6.77 8.89
CA ASN A 190 21.52 -8.00 9.60
C ASN A 190 20.65 -7.75 10.83
N TYR A 191 20.92 -6.67 11.60
CA TYR A 191 20.10 -6.31 12.75
C TYR A 191 18.66 -5.97 12.34
N ILE A 192 18.45 -5.19 11.28
CA ILE A 192 17.11 -4.85 10.77
C ILE A 192 16.33 -6.14 10.42
N LEU A 193 16.99 -7.12 9.79
CA LEU A 193 16.39 -8.39 9.39
C LEU A 193 16.27 -9.40 10.55
N SER A 194 16.86 -9.11 11.72
CA SER A 194 16.78 -10.00 12.87
C SER A 194 15.36 -10.07 13.47
N THR A 195 15.02 -11.17 14.09
CA THR A 195 13.77 -11.33 14.83
C THR A 195 13.57 -10.21 15.85
N LYS A 196 14.64 -9.80 16.55
CA LYS A 196 14.58 -8.73 17.54
C LYS A 196 14.14 -7.40 16.94
N CYS A 197 14.68 -6.98 15.80
CA CYS A 197 14.29 -5.73 15.18
C CYS A 197 12.98 -5.87 14.40
N SER A 198 12.88 -6.84 13.51
CA SER A 198 11.74 -6.95 12.59
C SER A 198 10.44 -7.33 13.31
N LYS A 199 10.49 -8.26 14.29
CA LYS A 199 9.31 -8.73 15.00
C LYS A 199 9.02 -7.88 16.24
N ASP A 200 10.00 -7.72 17.14
CA ASP A 200 9.75 -7.12 18.45
C ASP A 200 9.57 -5.60 18.35
N VAL A 201 10.34 -4.93 17.47
CA VAL A 201 10.24 -3.49 17.26
C VAL A 201 9.29 -3.18 16.11
N GLY A 202 9.54 -3.74 14.94
CA GLY A 202 8.75 -3.48 13.73
C GLY A 202 7.31 -3.94 13.88
N GLY A 203 7.09 -5.14 14.42
CA GLY A 203 5.74 -5.67 14.68
C GLY A 203 4.93 -4.80 15.63
N ALA A 204 5.54 -4.26 16.69
CA ALA A 204 4.89 -3.32 17.62
C ALA A 204 4.50 -1.99 16.94
N LEU A 205 5.18 -1.61 15.86
CA LEU A 205 4.89 -0.43 15.05
C LEU A 205 3.93 -0.71 13.88
N GLY A 206 3.41 -1.95 13.77
CA GLY A 206 2.49 -2.34 12.70
C GLY A 206 3.15 -2.74 11.38
N PHE A 207 4.48 -2.96 11.36
CA PHE A 207 5.17 -3.50 10.19
C PHE A 207 5.05 -5.02 10.13
N SER A 208 4.99 -5.55 8.91
CA SER A 208 5.06 -7.00 8.69
C SER A 208 6.48 -7.50 8.86
N VAL A 209 6.63 -8.64 9.51
CA VAL A 209 7.92 -9.32 9.64
C VAL A 209 8.34 -9.86 8.29
N ILE A 210 9.61 -9.67 7.94
CA ILE A 210 10.22 -10.33 6.77
C ILE A 210 10.69 -11.70 7.24
N ASP A 211 10.09 -12.76 6.73
CA ASP A 211 10.41 -14.14 7.08
C ASP A 211 10.49 -15.07 5.86
N GLY A 212 10.62 -16.37 6.10
CA GLY A 212 10.61 -17.40 5.06
C GLY A 212 11.60 -17.15 3.91
N GLU A 213 11.18 -17.39 2.69
CA GLU A 213 12.00 -17.21 1.49
C GLU A 213 12.39 -15.74 1.24
N LEU A 214 11.55 -14.79 1.61
CA LEU A 214 11.88 -13.36 1.47
C LEU A 214 13.04 -12.98 2.39
N LEU A 215 13.05 -13.45 3.64
CA LEU A 215 14.17 -13.24 4.57
C LEU A 215 15.45 -13.86 4.04
N LYS A 216 15.40 -15.11 3.57
CA LYS A 216 16.54 -15.82 3.00
C LYS A 216 17.16 -15.06 1.83
N LYS A 217 16.33 -14.57 0.91
CA LYS A 217 16.75 -13.75 -0.23
C LYS A 217 17.34 -12.41 0.21
N SER A 218 16.74 -11.76 1.21
CA SER A 218 17.23 -10.49 1.77
C SER A 218 18.62 -10.67 2.41
N LEU A 219 18.81 -11.72 3.20
CA LEU A 219 20.12 -12.06 3.79
C LEU A 219 21.19 -12.37 2.72
N ALA A 220 20.79 -13.00 1.62
CA ALA A 220 21.71 -13.23 0.49
C ALA A 220 22.17 -11.92 -0.18
N GLN A 221 21.32 -10.86 -0.19
CA GLN A 221 21.76 -9.53 -0.63
C GLN A 221 22.70 -8.88 0.38
N VAL A 222 22.39 -8.97 1.68
CA VAL A 222 23.26 -8.46 2.75
C VAL A 222 24.64 -9.12 2.73
N ALA A 223 24.73 -10.41 2.38
CA ALA A 223 25.99 -11.12 2.27
C ALA A 223 26.96 -10.50 1.23
N LYS A 224 26.43 -9.78 0.23
CA LYS A 224 27.24 -9.12 -0.83
C LYS A 224 27.92 -7.84 -0.34
N ILE A 225 27.58 -7.32 0.83
CA ILE A 225 28.22 -6.13 1.43
C ILE A 225 29.59 -6.55 1.96
N GLY A 226 30.66 -5.92 1.47
CA GLY A 226 32.01 -6.27 1.90
C GLY A 226 33.11 -5.57 1.14
#